data_1c5e02d12d8bc4edfa1419a13402f02c
#
_entry.id   1c5e02d12d8bc4edfa1419a13402f02c
#
_cell.length_a   1.000
_cell.length_b   1.000
_cell.length_c   1.000
_cell.angle_alpha   90.00
_cell.angle_beta   90.00
_cell.angle_gamma   90.00
#
_symmetry.space_group_name_H-M   'P 1'
#
loop_
_entity.id
_entity.type
_entity.pdbx_description
1 polymer ?
#
loop_
_entity_poly.entity_id
_entity_poly.type
_entity_poly.pdbx_seq_one_letter_code
_entity_poly.pdbx_strand_id
1 'polypeptide(L)'
;MTDKRVIVIGAGIGGLAAALILAAAGLDVTVLERADRVGGKMRSVPVGGSAIEAGPTVFTMRWVFDELFEEAGTSLEAEIGLRPTSILARHAWSGRERLDLFADVTASADAIAAFAGAREAEGYRRFC
;
A
#
# COMPACT_ATOMS: atom_id res chain seq x y z
N MET A 1 -15.99 -3.62 35.63
CA MET A 1 -15.44 -3.66 34.27
C MET A 1 -13.93 -3.75 34.43
N THR A 2 -13.32 -4.88 34.04
CA THR A 2 -11.86 -5.06 34.12
C THR A 2 -11.23 -4.11 33.10
N ASP A 3 -10.48 -3.15 33.60
CA ASP A 3 -9.70 -2.19 32.84
C ASP A 3 -8.60 -2.96 32.07
N LYS A 4 -8.93 -3.42 30.84
CA LYS A 4 -8.01 -4.22 30.02
C LYS A 4 -7.10 -3.27 29.26
N ARG A 5 -5.96 -3.01 29.82
CA ARG A 5 -4.90 -2.24 29.16
C ARG A 5 -4.03 -3.12 28.30
N VAL A 6 -3.71 -2.66 27.09
CA VAL A 6 -2.84 -3.35 26.13
C VAL A 6 -1.72 -2.39 25.72
N ILE A 7 -0.50 -2.92 25.66
CA ILE A 7 0.65 -2.18 25.15
C ILE A 7 1.06 -2.83 23.82
N VAL A 8 1.11 -2.01 22.78
CA VAL A 8 1.62 -2.39 21.45
C VAL A 8 3.03 -1.80 21.31
N ILE A 9 4.02 -2.64 21.05
CA ILE A 9 5.41 -2.21 20.87
C ILE A 9 5.73 -2.10 19.39
N GLY A 10 6.01 -0.88 18.95
CA GLY A 10 6.30 -0.53 17.57
C GLY A 10 5.10 0.05 16.82
N ALA A 11 5.25 1.25 16.28
CA ALA A 11 4.25 1.98 15.50
C ALA A 11 4.52 1.90 13.98
N GLY A 12 4.95 0.74 13.49
CA GLY A 12 4.89 0.38 12.07
C GLY A 12 3.47 0.01 11.66
N ILE A 13 3.23 -0.28 10.38
CA ILE A 13 1.88 -0.56 9.85
C ILE A 13 1.16 -1.68 10.63
N GLY A 14 1.86 -2.77 10.96
CA GLY A 14 1.26 -3.87 11.72
C GLY A 14 0.91 -3.50 13.17
N GLY A 15 1.77 -2.72 13.84
CA GLY A 15 1.50 -2.25 15.20
C GLY A 15 0.33 -1.26 15.24
N LEU A 16 0.27 -0.34 14.27
CA LEU A 16 -0.82 0.61 14.15
C LEU A 16 -2.16 -0.08 13.82
N ALA A 17 -2.15 -1.06 12.90
CA ALA A 17 -3.34 -1.85 12.59
C ALA A 17 -3.83 -2.64 13.81
N ALA A 18 -2.93 -3.32 14.54
CA ALA A 18 -3.28 -4.03 15.76
C ALA A 18 -3.85 -3.08 16.83
N ALA A 19 -3.23 -1.90 17.01
CA ALA A 19 -3.72 -0.91 17.96
C ALA A 19 -5.12 -0.40 17.60
N LEU A 20 -5.39 -0.18 16.31
CA LEU A 20 -6.69 0.28 15.83
C LEU A 20 -7.78 -0.77 16.11
N ILE A 21 -7.55 -2.03 15.75
CA ILE A 21 -8.51 -3.14 16.00
C ILE A 21 -8.76 -3.30 17.50
N LEU A 22 -7.71 -3.28 18.32
CA LEU A 22 -7.86 -3.44 19.77
C LEU A 22 -8.61 -2.27 20.41
N ALA A 23 -8.36 -1.04 19.95
CA ALA A 23 -9.07 0.15 20.39
C ALA A 23 -10.55 0.11 19.95
N ALA A 24 -10.84 -0.30 18.71
CA ALA A 24 -12.19 -0.49 18.21
C ALA A 24 -12.97 -1.55 19.03
N ALA A 25 -12.27 -2.57 19.53
CA ALA A 25 -12.83 -3.56 20.46
C ALA A 25 -13.04 -3.03 21.90
N GLY A 26 -12.78 -1.74 22.17
CA GLY A 26 -13.00 -1.09 23.46
C GLY A 26 -11.92 -1.33 24.50
N LEU A 27 -10.69 -1.67 24.07
CA LEU A 27 -9.54 -1.80 24.95
C LEU A 27 -8.81 -0.46 25.11
N ASP A 28 -8.19 -0.25 26.27
CA ASP A 28 -7.28 0.89 26.51
C ASP A 28 -5.91 0.54 25.95
N VAL A 29 -5.57 1.11 24.78
CA VAL A 29 -4.37 0.76 24.01
C VAL A 29 -3.32 1.86 24.09
N THR A 30 -2.13 1.48 24.50
CA THR A 30 -0.94 2.35 24.46
C THR A 30 0.05 1.82 23.42
N VAL A 31 0.46 2.66 22.47
CA VAL A 31 1.50 2.32 21.48
C VAL A 31 2.83 2.93 21.89
N LEU A 32 3.86 2.12 21.96
CA LEU A 32 5.23 2.55 22.25
C LEU A 32 6.07 2.44 20.98
N GLU A 33 6.66 3.56 20.56
CA GLU A 33 7.56 3.63 19.40
C GLU A 33 8.95 4.13 19.83
N ARG A 34 10.00 3.50 19.33
CA ARG A 34 11.39 3.86 19.64
C ARG A 34 11.84 5.08 18.85
N ALA A 35 11.36 5.22 17.60
CA ALA A 35 11.72 6.35 16.76
C ALA A 35 10.94 7.62 17.15
N ASP A 36 11.38 8.75 16.67
CA ASP A 36 10.72 10.06 16.84
C ASP A 36 9.44 10.20 16.00
N ARG A 37 9.17 9.23 15.11
CA ARG A 37 8.01 9.20 14.21
C ARG A 37 7.43 7.80 14.10
N VAL A 38 6.12 7.74 13.92
CA VAL A 38 5.39 6.52 13.57
C VAL A 38 5.58 6.18 12.09
N GLY A 39 5.19 4.96 11.68
CA GLY A 39 5.20 4.51 10.29
C GLY A 39 6.23 3.41 9.99
N GLY A 40 7.27 3.27 10.80
CA GLY A 40 8.27 2.22 10.64
C GLY A 40 9.01 2.31 9.30
N LYS A 41 8.75 1.37 8.38
CA LYS A 41 9.33 1.37 7.02
C LYS A 41 8.70 2.40 6.08
N MET A 42 7.50 2.90 6.39
CA MET A 42 6.86 4.01 5.66
C MET A 42 7.45 5.33 6.16
N ARG A 43 8.50 5.78 5.51
CA ARG A 43 9.27 6.96 5.92
C ARG A 43 9.79 7.73 4.72
N SER A 44 9.96 9.01 4.89
CA SER A 44 10.72 9.87 3.98
C SER A 44 12.10 10.19 4.55
N VAL A 45 13.07 10.43 3.69
CA VAL A 45 14.42 10.89 4.04
C VAL A 45 14.71 12.23 3.36
N PRO A 46 15.35 13.17 4.05
CA PRO A 46 15.75 14.44 3.46
C PRO A 46 16.95 14.24 2.53
N VAL A 47 16.81 14.68 1.29
CA VAL A 47 17.89 14.68 0.29
C VAL A 47 17.89 16.00 -0.45
N GLY A 48 18.98 16.77 -0.36
CA GLY A 48 19.12 18.04 -1.08
C GLY A 48 18.01 19.07 -0.79
N GLY A 49 17.46 19.08 0.42
CA GLY A 49 16.36 19.98 0.81
C GLY A 49 14.96 19.49 0.43
N SER A 50 14.84 18.33 -0.21
CA SER A 50 13.57 17.69 -0.54
C SER A 50 13.36 16.44 0.32
N ALA A 51 12.10 16.15 0.67
CA ALA A 51 11.73 14.88 1.30
C ALA A 51 11.51 13.83 0.21
N ILE A 52 12.27 12.74 0.28
CA ILE A 52 12.16 11.61 -0.65
C ILE A 52 11.56 10.41 0.09
N GLU A 53 10.49 9.86 -0.48
CA GLU A 53 9.89 8.64 0.05
C GLU A 53 10.88 7.47 -0.05
N ALA A 54 11.17 6.84 1.09
CA ALA A 54 12.14 5.75 1.23
C ALA A 54 11.49 4.46 1.76
N GLY A 55 10.18 4.37 1.65
CA GLY A 55 9.37 3.24 2.06
C GLY A 55 8.67 2.55 0.87
N PRO A 56 7.66 1.74 1.16
CA PRO A 56 6.81 1.15 0.14
C PRO A 56 6.16 2.22 -0.73
N THR A 57 6.26 2.08 -2.04
CA THR A 57 5.75 3.05 -3.03
C THR A 57 4.46 2.60 -3.71
N VAL A 58 4.02 1.37 -3.45
CA VAL A 58 2.82 0.79 -4.06
C VAL A 58 1.78 0.49 -2.98
N PHE A 59 0.59 1.04 -3.16
CA PHE A 59 -0.56 0.73 -2.33
C PHE A 59 -1.37 -0.37 -3.01
N THR A 60 -1.30 -1.57 -2.47
CA THR A 60 -2.01 -2.75 -2.95
C THR A 60 -2.94 -3.31 -1.89
N MET A 61 -3.79 -4.27 -2.27
CA MET A 61 -4.71 -4.95 -1.34
C MET A 61 -5.57 -3.94 -0.56
N ARG A 62 -6.15 -2.98 -1.27
CA ARG A 62 -6.98 -1.91 -0.70
C ARG A 62 -8.06 -2.48 0.24
N TRP A 63 -8.67 -3.60 -0.13
CA TRP A 63 -9.74 -4.25 0.64
C TRP A 63 -9.35 -4.56 2.10
N VAL A 64 -8.05 -4.85 2.38
CA VAL A 64 -7.57 -5.06 3.76
C VAL A 64 -7.70 -3.79 4.59
N PHE A 65 -7.45 -2.63 3.97
CA PHE A 65 -7.59 -1.34 4.64
C PHE A 65 -9.06 -0.93 4.76
N ASP A 66 -9.88 -1.22 3.75
CA ASP A 66 -11.33 -0.99 3.82
C ASP A 66 -11.92 -1.72 5.04
N GLU A 67 -11.64 -3.03 5.21
CA GLU A 67 -12.07 -3.83 6.37
C GLU A 67 -11.55 -3.24 7.69
N LEU A 68 -10.26 -2.85 7.74
CA LEU A 68 -9.65 -2.28 8.95
C LEU A 68 -10.34 -0.98 9.39
N PHE A 69 -10.66 -0.09 8.46
CA PHE A 69 -11.32 1.18 8.77
C PHE A 69 -12.80 0.98 9.09
N GLU A 70 -13.48 0.00 8.48
CA GLU A 70 -14.85 -0.38 8.83
C GLU A 70 -14.93 -0.92 10.27
N GLU A 71 -14.00 -1.77 10.69
CA GLU A 71 -13.91 -2.24 12.08
C GLU A 71 -13.70 -1.09 13.08
N ALA A 72 -13.01 -0.03 12.65
CA ALA A 72 -12.82 1.18 13.44
C ALA A 72 -14.03 2.13 13.43
N GLY A 73 -15.10 1.80 12.70
CA GLY A 73 -16.33 2.59 12.61
C GLY A 73 -16.26 3.78 11.66
N THR A 74 -15.33 3.78 10.70
CA THR A 74 -15.17 4.78 9.64
C THR A 74 -14.97 4.12 8.28
N SER A 75 -14.53 4.85 7.27
CA SER A 75 -14.15 4.29 5.98
C SER A 75 -12.81 4.84 5.52
N LEU A 76 -12.10 4.06 4.71
CA LEU A 76 -10.81 4.47 4.16
C LEU A 76 -10.91 5.77 3.36
N GLU A 77 -11.98 5.95 2.58
CA GLU A 77 -12.22 7.17 1.79
C GLU A 77 -12.50 8.41 2.65
N ALA A 78 -13.09 8.23 3.84
CA ALA A 78 -13.34 9.35 4.75
C ALA A 78 -12.04 9.89 5.34
N GLU A 79 -11.05 9.02 5.52
CA GLU A 79 -9.79 9.34 6.19
C GLU A 79 -8.66 9.69 5.21
N ILE A 80 -8.65 9.08 4.01
CA ILE A 80 -7.53 9.17 3.06
C ILE A 80 -8.04 9.43 1.65
N GLY A 81 -7.57 10.52 1.03
CA GLY A 81 -7.82 10.78 -0.39
C GLY A 81 -6.97 9.90 -1.29
N LEU A 82 -7.56 8.85 -1.85
CA LEU A 82 -6.89 7.94 -2.78
C LEU A 82 -7.15 8.34 -4.23
N ARG A 83 -6.10 8.31 -5.04
CA ARG A 83 -6.18 8.48 -6.50
C ARG A 83 -5.71 7.21 -7.18
N PRO A 84 -6.57 6.50 -7.93
CA PRO A 84 -6.13 5.36 -8.73
C PRO A 84 -5.20 5.84 -9.84
N THR A 85 -4.14 5.09 -10.09
CA THR A 85 -3.25 5.32 -11.23
C THR A 85 -3.66 4.42 -12.39
N SER A 86 -3.65 4.95 -13.62
CA SER A 86 -3.92 4.16 -14.82
C SER A 86 -2.73 3.29 -15.22
N ILE A 87 -1.51 3.80 -15.02
CA ILE A 87 -0.25 3.09 -15.28
C ILE A 87 0.35 2.69 -13.94
N LEU A 88 0.45 1.37 -13.68
CA LEU A 88 1.02 0.83 -12.45
C LEU A 88 2.55 0.76 -12.50
N ALA A 89 3.10 0.43 -13.66
CA ALA A 89 4.54 0.34 -13.85
C ALA A 89 4.92 0.68 -15.28
N ARG A 90 6.03 1.42 -15.43
CA ARG A 90 6.66 1.69 -16.71
C ARG A 90 8.01 1.01 -16.74
N HIS A 91 8.15 0.03 -17.61
CA HIS A 91 9.41 -0.65 -17.85
C HIS A 91 10.15 -0.01 -19.01
N ALA A 92 11.47 0.07 -18.87
CA ALA A 92 12.37 0.63 -19.86
C ALA A 92 13.60 -0.26 -19.97
N TRP A 93 13.92 -0.66 -21.18
CA TRP A 93 15.16 -1.39 -21.49
C TRP A 93 16.12 -0.51 -22.26
N SER A 94 17.19 -1.09 -22.74
CA SER A 94 18.16 -0.39 -23.60
C SER A 94 17.48 0.16 -24.87
N GLY A 95 17.92 1.31 -25.34
CA GLY A 95 17.35 1.92 -26.52
C GLY A 95 16.05 2.68 -26.25
N ARG A 96 15.02 2.40 -27.04
CA ARG A 96 13.73 3.10 -26.97
C ARG A 96 12.58 2.18 -26.56
N GLU A 97 12.88 0.96 -26.13
CA GLU A 97 11.88 0.00 -25.74
C GLU A 97 11.23 0.39 -24.42
N ARG A 98 9.91 0.40 -24.40
CA ARG A 98 9.07 0.74 -23.25
C ARG A 98 7.87 -0.19 -23.21
N LEU A 99 7.48 -0.57 -22.01
CA LEU A 99 6.24 -1.30 -21.74
C LEU A 99 5.56 -0.71 -20.52
N ASP A 100 4.34 -0.25 -20.67
CA ASP A 100 3.50 0.17 -19.57
C ASP A 100 2.59 -0.99 -19.14
N LEU A 101 2.54 -1.25 -17.84
CA LEU A 101 1.52 -2.10 -17.22
C LEU A 101 0.45 -1.21 -16.60
N PHE A 102 -0.79 -1.49 -16.93
CA PHE A 102 -1.95 -0.72 -16.52
C PHE A 102 -2.67 -1.37 -15.35
N ALA A 103 -3.51 -0.61 -14.65
CA ALA A 103 -4.41 -1.15 -13.65
C ALA A 103 -5.44 -2.13 -14.26
N ASP A 104 -5.81 -1.90 -15.53
CA ASP A 104 -6.64 -2.81 -16.32
C ASP A 104 -5.79 -3.96 -16.90
N VAL A 105 -6.17 -5.20 -16.57
CA VAL A 105 -5.46 -6.41 -17.02
C VAL A 105 -5.52 -6.57 -18.52
N THR A 106 -6.65 -6.20 -19.15
CA THR A 106 -6.81 -6.32 -20.62
C THR A 106 -5.90 -5.33 -21.33
N ALA A 107 -5.87 -4.07 -20.88
CA ALA A 107 -4.97 -3.06 -21.42
C ALA A 107 -3.49 -3.45 -21.26
N SER A 108 -3.12 -4.05 -20.14
CA SER A 108 -1.76 -4.58 -19.91
C SER A 108 -1.45 -5.72 -20.87
N ALA A 109 -2.38 -6.67 -21.06
CA ALA A 109 -2.19 -7.78 -21.98
C ALA A 109 -2.07 -7.30 -23.43
N ASP A 110 -2.83 -6.30 -23.85
CA ASP A 110 -2.74 -5.71 -25.19
C ASP A 110 -1.39 -4.99 -25.40
N ALA A 111 -0.91 -4.27 -24.38
CA ALA A 111 0.42 -3.66 -24.42
C ALA A 111 1.54 -4.72 -24.52
N ILE A 112 1.41 -5.83 -23.78
CA ILE A 112 2.35 -6.97 -23.86
C ILE A 112 2.26 -7.64 -25.24
N ALA A 113 1.06 -7.81 -25.80
CA ALA A 113 0.90 -8.38 -27.13
C ALA A 113 1.60 -7.54 -28.21
N ALA A 114 1.47 -6.21 -28.11
CA ALA A 114 2.13 -5.28 -29.03
C ALA A 114 3.67 -5.26 -28.86
N PHE A 115 4.15 -5.44 -27.63
CA PHE A 115 5.57 -5.40 -27.30
C PHE A 115 6.30 -6.73 -27.57
N ALA A 116 5.73 -7.85 -27.14
CA ALA A 116 6.38 -9.16 -27.11
C ALA A 116 5.62 -10.27 -27.85
N GLY A 117 4.38 -10.02 -28.26
CA GLY A 117 3.57 -10.97 -29.00
C GLY A 117 2.43 -11.59 -28.19
N ALA A 118 1.50 -12.24 -28.93
CA ALA A 118 0.25 -12.77 -28.36
C ALA A 118 0.46 -13.89 -27.33
N ARG A 119 1.52 -14.67 -27.47
CA ARG A 119 1.84 -15.77 -26.55
C ARG A 119 2.16 -15.26 -25.16
N GLU A 120 2.94 -14.21 -25.06
CA GLU A 120 3.36 -13.58 -23.83
C GLU A 120 2.17 -12.89 -23.15
N ALA A 121 1.30 -12.25 -23.94
CA ALA A 121 0.05 -11.67 -23.45
C ALA A 121 -0.90 -12.72 -22.86
N GLU A 122 -1.01 -13.88 -23.50
CA GLU A 122 -1.80 -15.00 -22.97
C GLU A 122 -1.19 -15.57 -21.70
N GLY A 123 0.14 -15.65 -21.61
CA GLY A 123 0.85 -15.99 -20.37
C GLY A 123 0.53 -15.05 -19.24
N TYR A 124 0.51 -13.74 -19.51
CA TYR A 124 0.16 -12.70 -18.55
C TYR A 124 -1.30 -12.84 -18.05
N ARG A 125 -2.27 -13.03 -18.97
CA ARG A 125 -3.68 -13.24 -18.57
C ARG A 125 -3.88 -14.45 -17.66
N ARG A 126 -3.13 -15.53 -17.89
CA ARG A 126 -3.18 -16.73 -17.01
C ARG A 126 -2.52 -16.52 -15.66
N PHE A 127 -1.58 -15.59 -15.57
CA PHE A 127 -0.91 -15.24 -14.32
C PHE A 127 -1.81 -14.37 -13.41
N CYS A 128 -2.58 -13.44 -14.01
CA CYS A 128 -3.53 -12.59 -13.28
C CYS A 128 -4.80 -13.34 -12.89
#